data_7d72ad73d2230d9721080ca6fe4f7112
#
_entry.id   7d72ad73d2230d9721080ca6fe4f7112
#
_cell.length_a   1.000
_cell.length_b   1.000
_cell.length_c   1.000
_cell.angle_alpha   90.00
_cell.angle_beta   90.00
_cell.angle_gamma   90.00
#
_symmetry.space_group_name_H-M   'P 1'
#
loop_
_entity.id
_entity.type
_entity.pdbx_description
1 polymer ?
#
loop_
_entity_poly.entity_id
_entity_poly.type
_entity_poly.pdbx_seq_one_letter_code
_entity_poly.pdbx_strand_id
1 'polypeptide(L)'
;MPERVLLAVALFGVPPLVGLLLARYRRAGGELRLRLIDVLVPLGLAVQLVQVLPRSTSLAVGYALLIAWAAIRTATTRGPARLAFATLLLGGLLNAAPVLLNGAMPYAASSTHLGDGLKGVRIDDHTLLPVLADVIPLPAGRFMSVGDLVLALGTVLTVSLVLPSAPRRRHGATDPTPMET
;
A
#
# COMPACT_ATOMS: atom_id res chain seq x y z
N MET A 1 21.91 -8.06 8.14
CA MET A 1 21.53 -7.10 7.08
C MET A 1 20.70 -7.69 5.93
N PRO A 2 20.99 -8.87 5.34
CA PRO A 2 20.21 -9.40 4.20
C PRO A 2 18.72 -9.66 4.51
N GLU A 3 18.39 -10.11 5.70
CA GLU A 3 17.00 -10.40 6.09
C GLU A 3 16.10 -9.16 6.13
N ARG A 4 16.63 -8.00 6.51
CA ARG A 4 15.86 -6.73 6.51
C ARG A 4 15.51 -6.29 5.11
N VAL A 5 16.46 -6.44 4.17
CA VAL A 5 16.26 -6.13 2.76
C VAL A 5 15.26 -7.09 2.15
N LEU A 6 15.37 -8.38 2.45
CA LEU A 6 14.47 -9.41 1.93
C LEU A 6 13.02 -9.16 2.37
N LEU A 7 12.82 -8.78 3.62
CA LEU A 7 11.49 -8.48 4.14
C LEU A 7 10.92 -7.18 3.59
N ALA A 8 11.73 -6.14 3.46
CA ALA A 8 11.30 -4.91 2.82
C ALA A 8 10.86 -5.17 1.38
N VAL A 9 11.63 -5.97 0.63
CA VAL A 9 11.27 -6.41 -0.71
C VAL A 9 9.99 -7.25 -0.70
N ALA A 10 9.80 -8.15 0.27
CA ALA A 10 8.60 -8.96 0.36
C ALA A 10 7.36 -8.10 0.69
N LEU A 11 7.44 -7.21 1.66
CA LEU A 11 6.30 -6.38 2.08
C LEU A 11 5.96 -5.27 1.08
N PHE A 12 6.97 -4.62 0.48
CA PHE A 12 6.76 -3.50 -0.42
C PHE A 12 6.89 -3.86 -1.90
N GLY A 13 7.57 -4.95 -2.24
CA GLY A 13 7.79 -5.40 -3.61
C GLY A 13 6.78 -6.45 -4.08
N VAL A 14 6.42 -7.43 -3.21
CA VAL A 14 5.52 -8.53 -3.62
C VAL A 14 4.11 -8.04 -3.96
N PRO A 15 3.41 -7.21 -3.16
CA PRO A 15 2.08 -6.75 -3.52
C PRO A 15 2.01 -6.02 -4.87
N PRO A 16 2.88 -5.03 -5.17
CA PRO A 16 2.85 -4.40 -6.48
C PRO A 16 3.25 -5.35 -7.61
N LEU A 17 4.16 -6.30 -7.37
CA LEU A 17 4.52 -7.31 -8.37
C LEU A 17 3.35 -8.23 -8.71
N VAL A 18 2.63 -8.73 -7.70
CA VAL A 18 1.41 -9.52 -7.90
C VAL A 18 0.36 -8.70 -8.66
N GLY A 19 0.18 -7.44 -8.29
CA GLY A 19 -0.72 -6.52 -9.01
C GLY A 19 -0.32 -6.34 -10.48
N LEU A 20 0.98 -6.18 -10.78
CA LEU A 20 1.51 -6.11 -12.15
C LEU A 20 1.23 -7.38 -12.97
N LEU A 21 1.43 -8.55 -12.38
CA LEU A 21 1.14 -9.83 -13.02
C LEU A 21 -0.36 -9.96 -13.33
N LEU A 22 -1.22 -9.58 -12.39
CA LEU A 22 -2.66 -9.57 -12.59
C LEU A 22 -3.09 -8.54 -13.66
N ALA A 23 -2.51 -7.34 -13.68
CA ALA A 23 -2.77 -6.34 -14.71
C ALA A 23 -2.38 -6.84 -16.10
N ARG A 24 -1.24 -7.51 -16.22
CA ARG A 24 -0.77 -8.13 -17.48
C ARG A 24 -1.71 -9.24 -17.95
N TYR A 25 -2.25 -10.02 -17.02
CA TYR A 25 -3.20 -11.08 -17.35
C TYR A 25 -4.57 -10.54 -17.80
N ARG A 26 -5.08 -9.49 -17.17
CA ARG A 26 -6.44 -8.96 -17.43
C ARG A 26 -6.57 -8.17 -18.73
N ARG A 27 -5.48 -7.71 -19.34
CA ARG A 27 -5.47 -6.93 -20.60
C ARG A 27 -6.48 -5.76 -20.60
N ALA A 28 -6.70 -5.12 -19.47
CA ALA A 28 -7.61 -3.99 -19.35
C ALA A 28 -6.89 -2.70 -19.80
N GLY A 29 -7.42 -2.00 -20.78
CA GLY A 29 -6.85 -0.73 -21.24
C GLY A 29 -7.25 0.41 -20.31
N GLY A 30 -6.29 0.96 -19.58
CA GLY A 30 -6.43 2.17 -18.79
C GLY A 30 -5.15 3.01 -18.90
N GLU A 31 -5.26 4.32 -18.96
CA GLU A 31 -4.10 5.21 -18.90
C GLU A 31 -3.81 5.57 -17.45
N LEU A 32 -2.61 5.24 -16.97
CA LEU A 32 -2.13 5.75 -15.69
C LEU A 32 -1.84 7.24 -15.84
N ARG A 33 -2.82 8.09 -15.49
CA ARG A 33 -2.60 9.53 -15.41
C ARG A 33 -2.10 9.88 -14.01
N LEU A 34 -0.80 10.13 -13.90
CA LEU A 34 -0.24 10.75 -12.71
C LEU A 34 -0.84 12.14 -12.54
N ARG A 35 -1.30 12.42 -11.32
CA ARG A 35 -1.84 13.71 -10.92
C ARG A 35 -0.90 14.34 -9.91
N LEU A 36 -0.91 15.67 -9.81
CA LEU A 36 -0.10 16.37 -8.80
C LEU A 36 -0.31 15.84 -7.38
N ILE A 37 -1.53 15.39 -7.06
CA ILE A 37 -1.86 14.78 -5.78
C ILE A 37 -1.04 13.52 -5.47
N ASP A 38 -0.51 12.81 -6.48
CA ASP A 38 0.27 11.59 -6.28
C ASP A 38 1.64 11.85 -5.64
N VAL A 39 2.09 13.12 -5.62
CA VAL A 39 3.27 13.56 -4.88
C VAL A 39 3.11 13.36 -3.37
N LEU A 40 1.88 13.33 -2.84
CA LEU A 40 1.64 13.08 -1.41
C LEU A 40 2.13 11.70 -0.96
N VAL A 41 2.18 10.70 -1.86
CA VAL A 41 2.67 9.36 -1.51
C VAL A 41 4.16 9.36 -1.20
N PRO A 42 5.07 9.75 -2.11
CA PRO A 42 6.49 9.79 -1.80
C PRO A 42 6.81 10.79 -0.69
N LEU A 43 6.07 11.90 -0.58
CA LEU A 43 6.23 12.85 0.50
C LEU A 43 5.86 12.24 1.86
N GLY A 44 4.72 11.57 1.97
CA GLY A 44 4.29 10.90 3.20
C GLY A 44 5.25 9.80 3.65
N LEU A 45 5.79 9.03 2.70
CA LEU A 45 6.82 8.03 2.97
C LEU A 45 8.15 8.68 3.40
N ALA A 46 8.57 9.75 2.72
CA ALA A 46 9.80 10.47 3.05
C ALA A 46 9.75 11.05 4.47
N VAL A 47 8.64 11.67 4.87
CA VAL A 47 8.45 12.21 6.23
C VAL A 47 8.59 11.12 7.29
N GLN A 48 8.08 9.91 7.03
CA GLN A 48 8.22 8.78 7.96
C GLN A 48 9.65 8.24 8.03
N LEU A 49 10.41 8.32 6.95
CA LEU A 49 11.77 7.77 6.85
C LEU A 49 12.84 8.71 7.39
N VAL A 50 12.73 10.01 7.11
CA VAL A 50 13.80 10.99 7.34
C VAL A 50 13.91 11.43 8.81
N GLN A 51 12.89 11.18 9.63
CA GLN A 51 12.88 11.45 11.07
C GLN A 51 13.38 12.87 11.49
N VAL A 52 13.09 13.87 10.66
CA VAL A 52 13.45 15.28 10.94
C VAL A 52 12.60 15.85 12.10
N LEU A 53 11.42 15.31 12.29
CA LEU A 53 10.48 15.68 13.34
C LEU A 53 10.51 14.64 14.48
N PRO A 54 10.00 14.97 15.68
CA PRO A 54 9.73 13.97 16.70
C PRO A 54 8.95 12.80 16.12
N ARG A 55 9.26 11.60 16.54
CA ARG A 55 8.78 10.35 15.93
C ARG A 55 7.27 10.27 15.77
N SER A 56 6.52 10.57 16.83
CA SER A 56 5.04 10.59 16.80
C SER A 56 4.51 11.58 15.78
N THR A 57 5.14 12.75 15.66
CA THR A 57 4.78 13.79 14.70
C THR A 57 5.08 13.35 13.27
N SER A 58 6.27 12.75 13.01
CA SER A 58 6.61 12.23 11.68
C SER A 58 5.65 11.14 11.23
N LEU A 59 5.28 10.22 12.12
CA LEU A 59 4.28 9.18 11.82
C LEU A 59 2.91 9.78 11.53
N ALA A 60 2.44 10.70 12.40
CA ALA A 60 1.14 11.35 12.23
C ALA A 60 1.05 12.12 10.90
N VAL A 61 2.05 12.94 10.57
CA VAL A 61 2.10 13.69 9.30
C VAL A 61 2.17 12.74 8.12
N GLY A 62 3.02 11.72 8.16
CA GLY A 62 3.13 10.73 7.08
C GLY A 62 1.82 9.99 6.82
N TYR A 63 1.15 9.52 7.88
CA TYR A 63 -0.18 8.89 7.74
C TYR A 63 -1.24 9.87 7.23
N ALA A 64 -1.25 11.11 7.74
CA ALA A 64 -2.20 12.13 7.27
C ALA A 64 -2.07 12.39 5.76
N LEU A 65 -0.85 12.49 5.23
CA LEU A 65 -0.61 12.68 3.80
C LEU A 65 -1.09 11.48 2.97
N LEU A 66 -0.79 10.26 3.41
CA LEU A 66 -1.20 9.03 2.72
C LEU A 66 -2.72 8.84 2.75
N ILE A 67 -3.35 9.10 3.89
CA ILE A 67 -4.81 9.02 4.07
C ILE A 67 -5.49 10.09 3.21
N ALA A 68 -5.00 11.34 3.23
CA ALA A 68 -5.54 12.42 2.39
C ALA A 68 -5.45 12.07 0.90
N TRP A 69 -4.30 11.54 0.44
CA TRP A 69 -4.15 11.07 -0.93
C TRP A 69 -5.16 9.96 -1.26
N ALA A 70 -5.26 8.92 -0.43
CA ALA A 70 -6.17 7.81 -0.67
C ALA A 70 -7.64 8.25 -0.66
N ALA A 71 -8.03 9.17 0.24
CA ALA A 71 -9.37 9.74 0.30
C ALA A 71 -9.71 10.54 -0.96
N ILE A 72 -8.81 11.43 -1.41
CA ILE A 72 -9.01 12.21 -2.64
C ILE A 72 -9.10 11.29 -3.86
N ARG A 73 -8.23 10.28 -3.94
CA ARG A 73 -8.29 9.29 -5.02
C ARG A 73 -9.59 8.50 -4.99
N THR A 74 -10.07 8.08 -3.83
CA THR A 74 -11.35 7.40 -3.66
C THR A 74 -12.52 8.29 -4.11
N ALA A 75 -12.51 9.56 -3.76
CA ALA A 75 -13.57 10.51 -4.11
C ALA A 75 -13.57 10.87 -5.62
N THR A 76 -12.39 10.98 -6.22
CA THR A 76 -12.24 11.45 -7.62
C THR A 76 -12.16 10.35 -8.66
N THR A 77 -12.08 9.08 -8.25
CA THR A 77 -12.01 7.92 -9.14
C THR A 77 -13.37 7.25 -9.24
N ARG A 78 -13.71 6.73 -10.42
CA ARG A 78 -14.96 6.01 -10.68
C ARG A 78 -14.67 4.55 -11.07
N GLY A 79 -15.70 3.70 -11.00
CA GLY A 79 -15.61 2.29 -11.39
C GLY A 79 -14.75 1.45 -10.43
N PRO A 80 -14.25 0.29 -10.88
CA PRO A 80 -13.52 -0.66 -10.02
C PRO A 80 -12.26 -0.08 -9.36
N ALA A 81 -11.58 0.88 -10.01
CA ALA A 81 -10.42 1.55 -9.45
C ALA A 81 -10.72 2.33 -8.15
N ARG A 82 -11.98 2.79 -7.98
CA ARG A 82 -12.41 3.42 -6.73
C ARG A 82 -12.31 2.46 -5.54
N LEU A 83 -12.69 1.20 -5.74
CA LEU A 83 -12.59 0.17 -4.69
C LEU A 83 -11.14 -0.03 -4.25
N ALA A 84 -10.20 -0.04 -5.20
CA ALA A 84 -8.78 -0.17 -4.88
C ALA A 84 -8.28 0.95 -3.96
N PHE A 85 -8.61 2.21 -4.29
CA PHE A 85 -8.24 3.35 -3.44
C PHE A 85 -8.98 3.37 -2.10
N ALA A 86 -10.25 2.94 -2.07
CA ALA A 86 -11.00 2.79 -0.81
C ALA A 86 -10.37 1.73 0.11
N THR A 87 -9.87 0.63 -0.46
CA THR A 87 -9.15 -0.40 0.30
C THR A 87 -7.83 0.15 0.87
N LEU A 88 -7.07 0.92 0.08
CA LEU A 88 -5.87 1.60 0.59
C LEU A 88 -6.20 2.60 1.71
N LEU A 89 -7.26 3.38 1.55
CA LEU A 89 -7.74 4.30 2.58
C LEU A 89 -8.10 3.55 3.87
N LEU A 90 -8.85 2.47 3.77
CA LEU A 90 -9.22 1.65 4.92
C LEU A 90 -7.98 1.10 5.64
N GLY A 91 -7.05 0.50 4.90
CA GLY A 91 -5.81 -0.03 5.48
C GLY A 91 -4.95 1.05 6.13
N GLY A 92 -4.87 2.23 5.51
CA GLY A 92 -4.19 3.40 6.09
C GLY A 92 -4.83 3.86 7.40
N LEU A 93 -6.17 3.90 7.48
CA LEU A 93 -6.90 4.27 8.70
C LEU A 93 -6.72 3.22 9.80
N LEU A 94 -6.76 1.92 9.45
CA LEU A 94 -6.56 0.83 10.41
C LEU A 94 -5.14 0.86 11.02
N ASN A 95 -4.12 1.27 10.27
CA ASN A 95 -2.77 1.44 10.80
C ASN A 95 -2.56 2.77 11.54
N ALA A 96 -3.16 3.84 11.05
CA ALA A 96 -3.03 5.15 11.67
C ALA A 96 -3.68 5.21 13.06
N ALA A 97 -4.83 4.55 13.24
CA ALA A 97 -5.57 4.59 14.50
C ALA A 97 -4.73 4.12 15.71
N PRO A 98 -4.16 2.91 15.75
CA PRO A 98 -3.34 2.47 16.88
C PRO A 98 -2.06 3.31 17.01
N VAL A 99 -1.45 3.76 15.91
CA VAL A 99 -0.24 4.60 15.96
C VAL A 99 -0.53 5.96 16.59
N LEU A 100 -1.62 6.61 16.21
CA LEU A 100 -1.98 7.93 16.74
C LEU A 100 -2.39 7.89 18.21
N LEU A 101 -3.09 6.81 18.60
CA LEU A 101 -3.56 6.66 19.99
C LEU A 101 -2.45 6.26 20.97
N ASN A 102 -1.45 5.49 20.51
CA ASN A 102 -0.37 4.99 21.36
C ASN A 102 0.98 5.71 21.10
N GLY A 103 1.01 6.69 20.21
CA GLY A 103 2.24 7.40 19.82
C GLY A 103 3.21 6.60 18.96
N ALA A 104 2.96 5.30 18.78
CA ALA A 104 3.71 4.38 17.93
C ALA A 104 2.87 3.13 17.66
N MET A 105 3.27 2.28 16.69
CA MET A 105 2.58 1.01 16.42
C MET A 105 2.76 0.03 17.59
N PRO A 106 1.69 -0.42 18.25
CA PRO A 106 1.81 -1.46 19.26
C PRO A 106 2.17 -2.81 18.64
N TYR A 107 2.95 -3.63 19.35
CA TYR A 107 3.36 -4.95 18.85
C TYR A 107 3.36 -6.02 19.94
N ALA A 108 3.20 -7.30 19.57
CA ALA A 108 3.21 -8.41 20.51
C ALA A 108 4.58 -8.61 21.17
N ALA A 109 4.58 -8.88 22.48
CA ALA A 109 5.80 -9.00 23.29
C ALA A 109 6.76 -10.11 22.86
N SER A 110 6.27 -11.13 22.14
CA SER A 110 7.06 -12.24 21.62
C SER A 110 7.84 -11.91 20.34
N SER A 111 7.69 -10.68 19.83
CA SER A 111 8.40 -10.27 18.63
C SER A 111 9.89 -10.10 18.93
N THR A 112 10.75 -10.74 18.14
CA THR A 112 12.18 -10.44 18.07
C THR A 112 12.36 -9.12 17.31
N HIS A 113 11.69 -8.06 17.74
CA HIS A 113 11.83 -6.78 17.10
C HIS A 113 13.25 -6.26 17.32
N LEU A 114 14.02 -6.31 16.25
CA LEU A 114 15.30 -5.64 16.10
C LEU A 114 15.08 -4.11 16.08
N GLY A 115 14.70 -3.58 17.21
CA GLY A 115 14.47 -2.16 17.32
C GLY A 115 13.39 -1.80 18.35
N ASP A 116 13.59 -2.18 19.59
CA ASP A 116 13.07 -1.37 20.68
C ASP A 116 13.48 0.07 20.40
N GLY A 117 12.57 0.86 19.87
CA GLY A 117 12.82 2.26 19.62
C GLY A 117 12.47 2.84 18.26
N LEU A 118 12.45 2.08 17.14
CA LEU A 118 12.28 2.75 15.83
C LEU A 118 10.82 2.99 15.41
N LYS A 119 9.88 2.07 15.60
CA LYS A 119 8.47 2.28 15.16
C LYS A 119 7.40 1.61 16.03
N GLY A 120 7.74 0.92 17.09
CA GLY A 120 6.81 0.13 17.87
C GLY A 120 6.87 0.43 19.38
N VAL A 121 5.76 0.20 20.05
CA VAL A 121 5.62 0.15 21.49
C VAL A 121 5.08 -1.22 21.87
N ARG A 122 5.61 -1.80 22.96
CA ARG A 122 5.15 -3.12 23.42
C ARG A 122 3.70 -3.01 23.90
N ILE A 123 2.87 -4.00 23.56
CA ILE A 123 1.50 -4.09 24.06
C ILE A 123 1.54 -4.31 25.57
N ASP A 124 0.77 -3.51 26.30
CA ASP A 124 0.52 -3.55 27.73
C ASP A 124 -0.96 -3.32 28.04
N ASP A 125 -1.31 -3.24 29.33
CA ASP A 125 -2.69 -3.05 29.81
C ASP A 125 -3.28 -1.66 29.46
N HIS A 126 -2.44 -0.70 29.05
CA HIS A 126 -2.84 0.66 28.65
C HIS A 126 -2.93 0.82 27.14
N THR A 127 -2.55 -0.21 26.38
CA THR A 127 -2.54 -0.15 24.92
C THR A 127 -3.95 -0.01 24.36
N LEU A 128 -4.18 1.05 23.60
CA LEU A 128 -5.44 1.29 22.92
C LEU A 128 -5.49 0.54 21.58
N LEU A 129 -6.63 -0.08 21.27
CA LEU A 129 -6.86 -0.84 20.05
C LEU A 129 -5.84 -1.99 19.82
N PRO A 130 -5.57 -2.87 20.81
CA PRO A 130 -4.57 -3.92 20.65
C PRO A 130 -4.89 -4.91 19.51
N VAL A 131 -6.16 -5.03 19.10
CA VAL A 131 -6.60 -5.84 17.95
C VAL A 131 -6.08 -5.32 16.60
N LEU A 132 -5.75 -4.05 16.51
CA LEU A 132 -5.17 -3.42 15.31
C LEU A 132 -3.63 -3.33 15.38
N ALA A 133 -3.03 -3.83 16.44
CA ALA A 133 -1.60 -3.87 16.64
C ALA A 133 -0.91 -4.90 15.72
N ASP A 134 0.41 -4.90 15.71
CA ASP A 134 1.23 -5.90 15.04
C ASP A 134 1.21 -7.21 15.84
N VAL A 135 0.18 -8.04 15.61
CA VAL A 135 -0.06 -9.30 16.33
C VAL A 135 -0.08 -10.54 15.44
N ILE A 136 -0.14 -10.37 14.12
CA ILE A 136 -0.16 -11.47 13.16
C ILE A 136 1.29 -11.94 12.93
N PRO A 137 1.64 -13.17 13.30
CA PRO A 137 3.01 -13.64 13.21
C PRO A 137 3.44 -13.83 11.75
N LEU A 138 4.66 -13.40 11.44
CA LEU A 138 5.37 -13.61 10.19
C LEU A 138 6.64 -14.45 10.44
N PRO A 139 7.21 -15.06 9.38
CA PRO A 139 8.52 -15.70 9.47
C PRO A 139 9.59 -14.76 10.05
N ALA A 140 10.62 -15.33 10.68
CA ALA A 140 11.71 -14.60 11.32
C ALA A 140 11.30 -13.76 12.55
N GLY A 141 10.23 -14.15 13.26
CA GLY A 141 9.80 -13.51 14.52
C GLY A 141 9.26 -12.10 14.34
N ARG A 142 8.74 -11.79 13.17
CA ARG A 142 8.11 -10.50 12.87
C ARG A 142 6.61 -10.59 12.99
N PHE A 143 5.98 -9.43 13.06
CA PHE A 143 4.54 -9.31 13.17
C PHE A 143 4.05 -8.24 12.20
N MET A 144 2.81 -8.38 11.75
CA MET A 144 2.09 -7.40 10.96
C MET A 144 0.70 -7.15 11.54
N SER A 145 0.11 -6.07 11.17
CA SER A 145 -1.25 -5.69 11.55
C SER A 145 -2.29 -6.15 10.52
N VAL A 146 -3.55 -6.13 10.91
CA VAL A 146 -4.67 -6.28 9.97
C VAL A 146 -4.64 -5.15 8.93
N GLY A 147 -4.26 -3.93 9.32
CA GLY A 147 -4.14 -2.81 8.40
C GLY A 147 -3.12 -3.04 7.29
N ASP A 148 -1.99 -3.72 7.59
CA ASP A 148 -0.98 -4.06 6.58
C ASP A 148 -1.52 -5.05 5.54
N LEU A 149 -2.32 -6.04 5.96
CA LEU A 149 -2.98 -6.97 5.04
C LEU A 149 -3.94 -6.22 4.11
N VAL A 150 -4.71 -5.29 4.65
CA VAL A 150 -5.65 -4.47 3.87
C VAL A 150 -4.88 -3.53 2.92
N LEU A 151 -3.76 -2.94 3.35
CA LEU A 151 -2.88 -2.15 2.49
C LEU A 151 -2.27 -2.99 1.36
N ALA A 152 -1.81 -4.20 1.66
CA ALA A 152 -1.28 -5.11 0.66
C ALA A 152 -2.34 -5.44 -0.39
N LEU A 153 -3.57 -5.79 0.05
CA LEU A 153 -4.69 -6.03 -0.85
C LEU A 153 -5.03 -4.78 -1.70
N GLY A 154 -5.09 -3.61 -1.07
CA GLY A 154 -5.32 -2.34 -1.76
C GLY A 154 -4.25 -2.05 -2.81
N THR A 155 -3.00 -2.37 -2.53
CA THR A 155 -1.88 -2.24 -3.47
C THR A 155 -2.06 -3.18 -4.68
N VAL A 156 -2.36 -4.45 -4.43
CA VAL A 156 -2.65 -5.43 -5.50
C VAL A 156 -3.79 -4.94 -6.38
N LEU A 157 -4.91 -4.50 -5.77
CA LEU A 157 -6.06 -3.98 -6.50
C LEU A 157 -5.71 -2.71 -7.29
N THR A 158 -4.95 -1.79 -6.71
CA THR A 158 -4.55 -0.55 -7.38
C THR A 158 -3.70 -0.85 -8.61
N VAL A 159 -2.69 -1.68 -8.46
CA VAL A 159 -1.82 -2.07 -9.57
C VAL A 159 -2.60 -2.82 -10.64
N SER A 160 -3.48 -3.76 -10.25
CA SER A 160 -4.22 -4.59 -11.22
C SER A 160 -5.36 -3.83 -11.94
N LEU A 161 -5.95 -2.81 -11.31
CA LEU A 161 -7.14 -2.11 -11.85
C LEU A 161 -6.80 -0.74 -12.44
N VAL A 162 -5.70 -0.12 -12.02
CA VAL A 162 -5.33 1.25 -12.41
C VAL A 162 -4.24 1.27 -13.48
N LEU A 163 -3.33 0.26 -13.50
CA LEU A 163 -2.30 0.21 -14.52
C LEU A 163 -2.87 -0.15 -15.90
N PRO A 164 -2.39 0.51 -16.95
CA PRO A 164 -2.82 0.22 -18.32
C PRO A 164 -2.38 -1.17 -18.74
N SER A 165 -3.27 -1.89 -19.37
CA SER A 165 -2.92 -3.10 -20.09
C SER A 165 -2.49 -2.74 -21.50
N ALA A 166 -1.49 -3.45 -22.04
CA ALA A 166 -0.99 -3.24 -23.39
C ALA A 166 -2.14 -3.27 -24.41
N PRO A 167 -2.14 -2.37 -25.41
CA PRO A 167 -3.16 -2.34 -26.43
C PRO A 167 -3.21 -3.68 -27.16
N ARG A 168 -4.41 -4.23 -27.28
CA ARG A 168 -4.65 -5.47 -28.04
C ARG A 168 -4.24 -5.18 -29.48
N ARG A 169 -3.13 -5.74 -29.96
CA ARG A 169 -2.84 -5.75 -31.38
C ARG A 169 -4.04 -6.36 -32.07
N ARG A 170 -4.79 -5.57 -32.83
CA ARG A 170 -5.78 -6.07 -33.77
C ARG A 170 -5.00 -6.91 -34.79
N HIS A 171 -5.00 -8.22 -34.60
CA HIS A 171 -4.55 -9.13 -35.65
C HIS A 171 -5.58 -9.05 -36.77
N GLY A 172 -5.12 -8.55 -37.91
CA GLY A 172 -5.69 -8.83 -39.22
C GLY A 172 -7.10 -8.31 -39.45
N ALA A 173 -7.24 -7.03 -39.78
CA ALA A 173 -8.09 -6.74 -40.91
C ALA A 173 -7.28 -7.21 -42.14
N THR A 174 -7.49 -8.43 -42.59
CA THR A 174 -7.15 -8.83 -43.98
C THR A 174 -7.93 -7.89 -44.87
N ASP A 175 -7.20 -6.96 -45.46
CA ASP A 175 -7.70 -6.09 -46.50
C ASP A 175 -8.30 -6.99 -47.61
N PRO A 176 -9.57 -6.88 -47.95
CA PRO A 176 -10.10 -7.67 -49.08
C PRO A 176 -9.42 -7.14 -50.33
N THR A 177 -8.62 -7.99 -50.96
CA THR A 177 -8.01 -7.75 -52.28
C THR A 177 -9.10 -7.33 -53.22
N PRO A 178 -8.97 -6.18 -53.97
CA PRO A 178 -9.92 -5.82 -55.00
C PRO A 178 -9.85 -6.87 -56.08
N MET A 179 -10.99 -7.56 -56.38
CA MET A 179 -11.12 -8.35 -57.59
C MET A 179 -11.06 -7.39 -58.79
N GLU A 180 -9.97 -7.42 -59.55
CA GLU A 180 -9.89 -6.85 -60.87
C GLU A 180 -10.78 -7.64 -61.78
N THR A 181 -11.78 -6.98 -62.40
CA THR A 181 -12.54 -7.44 -63.56
C THR A 181 -11.98 -6.84 -64.81
#